data_ca5c51cf128294df7dc3911ef792b8cb
#
_entry.id   ca5c51cf128294df7dc3911ef792b8cb
#
_cell.length_a   1.000
_cell.length_b   1.000
_cell.length_c   1.000
_cell.angle_alpha   90.00
_cell.angle_beta   90.00
_cell.angle_gamma   90.00
#
_symmetry.space_group_name_H-M   'P 1'
#
loop_
_entity.id
_entity.type
_entity.pdbx_description
1 polymer ?
#
loop_
_entity_poly.entity_id
_entity_poly.type
_entity_poly.pdbx_seq_one_letter_code
_entity_poly.pdbx_strand_id
1 'polypeptide(L)'
;YGTTVENTTTHQMSIFGRATRTIVINCNVWADGNDALSLWAPAGNGMYYHADLYLRCPGVDFLCPRGWCYATRCRFYGDGRALIWHDGRGDKSKKLVITNSSFDAQSPTILGRWHHDSQFFIINCQMSEQILDCNIGYAYSDKVLDPCPWGQRVYYYGCRRQGGHSGWLDNNLQQAESAPAFYGITAQWTFGGKWDPERRIRDLWNVLAY
;
A
#
# COMPACT_ATOMS: atom_id res chain seq x y z
N TYR A 1 17.77 5.72 2.58
CA TYR A 1 17.57 6.87 1.71
C TYR A 1 18.51 6.79 0.50
N GLY A 2 17.96 7.01 -0.70
CA GLY A 2 18.76 7.05 -1.95
C GLY A 2 19.48 5.75 -2.27
N THR A 3 18.97 4.60 -1.88
CA THR A 3 19.62 3.30 -2.06
C THR A 3 18.75 2.32 -2.84
N THR A 4 19.36 1.29 -3.38
CA THR A 4 18.65 0.12 -3.93
C THR A 4 18.81 -1.03 -2.96
N VAL A 5 17.70 -1.66 -2.60
CA VAL A 5 17.64 -2.91 -1.84
C VAL A 5 17.08 -3.97 -2.77
N GLU A 6 17.87 -4.97 -3.07
CA GLU A 6 17.53 -5.98 -4.07
C GLU A 6 17.66 -7.39 -3.48
N ASN A 7 16.68 -8.23 -3.77
CA ASN A 7 16.76 -9.66 -3.60
C ASN A 7 16.79 -10.31 -4.98
N THR A 8 17.93 -10.89 -5.32
CA THR A 8 18.21 -11.57 -6.60
C THR A 8 17.92 -13.06 -6.57
N THR A 9 17.31 -13.55 -5.51
CA THR A 9 16.99 -14.96 -5.33
C THR A 9 15.47 -15.15 -5.27
N THR A 10 15.02 -16.38 -5.39
CA THR A 10 13.60 -16.75 -5.25
C THR A 10 13.10 -16.73 -3.80
N HIS A 11 13.82 -16.05 -2.89
CA HIS A 11 13.36 -15.85 -1.52
C HIS A 11 12.14 -14.95 -1.44
N GLN A 12 11.42 -15.04 -0.34
CA GLN A 12 10.09 -14.47 -0.22
C GLN A 12 10.02 -12.94 -0.31
N MET A 13 11.05 -12.20 0.12
CA MET A 13 10.98 -10.74 0.17
C MET A 13 12.35 -10.05 0.15
N SER A 14 12.39 -8.81 -0.35
CA SER A 14 13.61 -7.98 -0.30
C SER A 14 13.78 -7.30 1.05
N ILE A 15 12.69 -6.75 1.59
CA ILE A 15 12.69 -6.15 2.93
C ILE A 15 11.60 -6.81 3.76
N PHE A 16 11.99 -7.40 4.86
CA PHE A 16 11.09 -7.89 5.89
C PHE A 16 11.30 -7.12 7.20
N GLY A 17 10.23 -6.55 7.74
CA GLY A 17 10.30 -5.79 8.98
C GLY A 17 9.24 -6.21 10.00
N ARG A 18 9.64 -6.26 11.27
CA ARG A 18 8.75 -6.51 12.42
C ARG A 18 8.70 -5.33 13.39
N ALA A 19 9.33 -4.22 13.06
CA ALA A 19 9.28 -3.00 13.86
C ALA A 19 7.86 -2.40 13.86
N THR A 20 7.49 -1.76 14.95
CA THR A 20 6.19 -1.09 15.09
C THR A 20 6.11 0.25 14.37
N ARG A 21 7.25 0.83 14.02
CA ARG A 21 7.34 2.07 13.22
C ARG A 21 8.48 1.94 12.24
N THR A 22 8.17 2.09 10.95
CA THR A 22 9.17 1.97 9.88
C THR A 22 8.99 3.10 8.88
N ILE A 23 10.09 3.74 8.52
CA ILE A 23 10.17 4.73 7.44
C ILE A 23 11.09 4.17 6.35
N VAL A 24 10.60 4.06 5.13
CA VAL A 24 11.40 3.76 3.94
C VAL A 24 11.11 4.83 2.91
N ILE A 25 12.11 5.60 2.52
CA ILE A 25 11.94 6.74 1.62
C ILE A 25 13.08 6.84 0.60
N ASN A 26 12.73 7.30 -0.60
CA ASN A 26 13.67 7.55 -1.69
C ASN A 26 14.59 6.34 -1.97
N CYS A 27 13.98 5.16 -2.10
CA CYS A 27 14.69 3.91 -2.33
C CYS A 27 14.10 3.13 -3.51
N ASN A 28 14.93 2.33 -4.14
CA ASN A 28 14.49 1.25 -5.01
C ASN A 28 14.41 -0.03 -4.18
N VAL A 29 13.30 -0.74 -4.26
CA VAL A 29 13.09 -2.03 -3.58
C VAL A 29 12.70 -3.05 -4.62
N TRP A 30 13.63 -3.94 -4.95
CA TRP A 30 13.49 -4.92 -6.02
C TRP A 30 13.51 -6.34 -5.44
N ALA A 31 12.59 -7.16 -5.87
CA ALA A 31 12.55 -8.56 -5.51
C ALA A 31 12.38 -9.42 -6.76
N ASP A 32 13.09 -10.53 -6.80
CA ASP A 32 12.88 -11.61 -7.77
C ASP A 32 12.07 -12.76 -7.13
N GLY A 33 11.66 -12.60 -5.88
CA GLY A 33 10.84 -13.52 -5.12
C GLY A 33 9.36 -13.12 -5.06
N ASN A 34 8.72 -13.34 -3.90
CA ASN A 34 7.29 -13.11 -3.75
C ASN A 34 6.92 -11.66 -3.46
N ASP A 35 7.56 -11.04 -2.47
CA ASP A 35 7.21 -9.70 -1.98
C ASP A 35 8.41 -8.76 -2.09
N ALA A 36 8.17 -7.49 -2.39
CA ALA A 36 9.24 -6.51 -2.32
C ALA A 36 9.41 -5.97 -0.88
N LEU A 37 8.32 -5.56 -0.24
CA LEU A 37 8.35 -4.93 1.07
C LEU A 37 7.24 -5.46 1.97
N SER A 38 7.60 -6.32 2.93
CA SER A 38 6.68 -6.95 3.88
C SER A 38 6.92 -6.45 5.31
N LEU A 39 5.93 -5.79 5.89
CA LEU A 39 6.03 -5.16 7.20
C LEU A 39 4.97 -5.72 8.14
N TRP A 40 5.40 -6.61 9.02
CA TRP A 40 4.52 -7.44 9.84
C TRP A 40 4.88 -7.35 11.33
N ALA A 41 4.62 -6.19 11.94
CA ALA A 41 4.77 -6.05 13.39
C ALA A 41 3.87 -7.04 14.15
N PRO A 42 4.30 -7.51 15.31
CA PRO A 42 3.49 -8.39 16.16
C PRO A 42 2.09 -7.80 16.39
N ALA A 43 1.07 -8.65 16.42
CA ALA A 43 -0.33 -8.27 16.56
C ALA A 43 -0.85 -7.22 15.54
N GLY A 44 -0.11 -7.00 14.45
CA GLY A 44 -0.49 -6.02 13.44
C GLY A 44 -0.46 -4.57 13.93
N ASN A 45 0.33 -4.24 14.94
CA ASN A 45 0.41 -2.89 15.52
C ASN A 45 1.44 -1.99 14.80
N GLY A 46 1.78 -2.31 13.56
CA GLY A 46 2.72 -1.55 12.76
C GLY A 46 2.13 -0.27 12.20
N MET A 47 2.97 0.76 12.16
CA MET A 47 2.74 2.02 11.45
C MET A 47 3.88 2.22 10.47
N TYR A 48 3.57 2.28 9.19
CA TYR A 48 4.55 2.27 8.10
C TYR A 48 4.37 3.47 7.20
N TYR A 49 5.45 4.21 7.01
CA TYR A 49 5.47 5.36 6.13
C TYR A 49 6.45 5.14 4.99
N HIS A 50 5.97 5.34 3.77
CA HIS A 50 6.74 5.19 2.55
C HIS A 50 6.56 6.42 1.66
N ALA A 51 7.65 6.91 1.11
CA ALA A 51 7.60 7.99 0.12
C ALA A 51 8.70 7.84 -0.92
N ASP A 52 8.38 8.20 -2.16
CA ASP A 52 9.34 8.24 -3.25
C ASP A 52 10.04 6.89 -3.48
N LEU A 53 9.28 5.78 -3.42
CA LEU A 53 9.79 4.44 -3.68
C LEU A 53 9.56 4.01 -5.12
N TYR A 54 10.51 3.27 -5.64
CA TYR A 54 10.30 2.42 -6.80
C TYR A 54 10.31 0.95 -6.35
N LEU A 55 9.13 0.31 -6.40
CA LEU A 55 8.94 -1.09 -6.03
C LEU A 55 8.82 -1.92 -7.30
N ARG A 56 9.68 -2.93 -7.43
CA ARG A 56 9.68 -3.87 -8.55
C ARG A 56 9.66 -5.29 -8.03
N CYS A 57 8.72 -6.10 -8.54
CA CYS A 57 8.58 -7.49 -8.16
C CYS A 57 7.88 -8.29 -9.27
N PRO A 58 8.35 -9.50 -9.61
CA PRO A 58 7.62 -10.44 -10.46
C PRO A 58 6.75 -11.40 -9.66
N GLY A 59 6.74 -11.28 -8.34
CA GLY A 59 6.14 -12.24 -7.42
C GLY A 59 4.68 -11.96 -7.07
N VAL A 60 4.38 -11.93 -5.78
CA VAL A 60 2.99 -11.88 -5.28
C VAL A 60 2.54 -10.47 -4.99
N ASP A 61 3.10 -9.83 -4.01
CA ASP A 61 2.68 -8.49 -3.59
C ASP A 61 3.91 -7.58 -3.44
N PHE A 62 3.85 -6.35 -3.95
CA PHE A 62 4.99 -5.46 -3.87
C PHE A 62 5.06 -4.73 -2.53
N LEU A 63 3.89 -4.42 -1.96
CA LEU A 63 3.76 -3.79 -0.65
C LEU A 63 2.73 -4.55 0.19
N CYS A 64 3.20 -5.15 1.29
CA CYS A 64 2.42 -6.08 2.12
C CYS A 64 2.44 -5.65 3.61
N PRO A 65 1.74 -4.59 4.01
CA PRO A 65 1.71 -4.18 5.41
C PRO A 65 0.64 -4.91 6.22
N ARG A 66 0.94 -5.14 7.52
CA ARG A 66 -0.03 -5.48 8.56
C ARG A 66 -0.14 -4.32 9.54
N GLY A 67 -1.28 -3.65 9.59
CA GLY A 67 -1.49 -2.49 10.45
C GLY A 67 -1.86 -1.23 9.68
N TRP A 68 -1.28 -0.11 10.04
CA TRP A 68 -1.49 1.17 9.35
C TRP A 68 -0.32 1.45 8.40
N CYS A 69 -0.60 1.76 7.16
CA CYS A 69 0.42 2.10 6.18
C CYS A 69 0.01 3.33 5.37
N TYR A 70 0.93 4.25 5.20
CA TYR A 70 0.80 5.38 4.29
C TYR A 70 1.95 5.38 3.30
N ALA A 71 1.63 5.32 2.01
CA ALA A 71 2.59 5.39 0.91
C ALA A 71 2.24 6.55 -0.03
N THR A 72 3.24 7.31 -0.44
CA THR A 72 3.02 8.46 -1.33
C THR A 72 4.14 8.62 -2.36
N ARG A 73 3.79 9.07 -3.58
CA ARG A 73 4.73 9.27 -4.68
C ARG A 73 5.58 8.03 -4.97
N CYS A 74 4.94 6.85 -4.86
CA CYS A 74 5.57 5.58 -5.14
C CYS A 74 5.24 5.10 -6.55
N ARG A 75 6.15 4.35 -7.14
CA ARG A 75 5.95 3.66 -8.41
C ARG A 75 6.02 2.16 -8.18
N PHE A 76 4.96 1.46 -8.59
CA PHE A 76 4.84 0.00 -8.55
C PHE A 76 4.96 -0.52 -9.98
N TYR A 77 5.89 -1.46 -10.23
CA TYR A 77 6.12 -2.01 -11.55
C TYR A 77 6.53 -3.47 -11.52
N GLY A 78 5.87 -4.33 -12.28
CA GLY A 78 6.27 -5.72 -12.43
C GLY A 78 5.12 -6.65 -12.77
N ASP A 79 5.32 -7.94 -12.60
CA ASP A 79 4.39 -9.02 -12.96
C ASP A 79 3.98 -9.83 -11.73
N GLY A 80 3.39 -9.22 -10.76
CA GLY A 80 2.95 -9.93 -9.58
C GLY A 80 1.53 -10.53 -9.72
N ARG A 81 1.18 -11.38 -8.78
CA ARG A 81 -0.21 -11.81 -8.60
C ARG A 81 -1.11 -10.62 -8.23
N ALA A 82 -0.58 -9.69 -7.43
CA ALA A 82 -1.18 -8.42 -7.07
C ALA A 82 -0.08 -7.42 -6.74
N LEU A 83 -0.32 -6.11 -6.91
CA LEU A 83 0.68 -5.10 -6.59
C LEU A 83 0.68 -4.74 -5.11
N ILE A 84 -0.47 -4.76 -4.45
CA ILE A 84 -0.61 -4.42 -3.03
C ILE A 84 -1.42 -5.48 -2.29
N TRP A 85 -1.08 -5.66 -1.04
CA TRP A 85 -1.81 -6.51 -0.11
C TRP A 85 -1.91 -5.84 1.25
N HIS A 86 -3.04 -5.98 1.93
CA HIS A 86 -3.21 -5.45 3.27
C HIS A 86 -3.90 -6.46 4.18
N ASP A 87 -3.37 -6.60 5.40
CA ASP A 87 -3.96 -7.38 6.49
C ASP A 87 -4.44 -6.43 7.60
N GLY A 88 -5.75 -6.30 7.73
CA GLY A 88 -6.39 -5.47 8.76
C GLY A 88 -6.40 -6.10 10.15
N ARG A 89 -6.09 -7.40 10.30
CA ARG A 89 -6.08 -8.12 11.58
C ARG A 89 -7.37 -7.94 12.39
N GLY A 90 -8.52 -7.80 11.71
CA GLY A 90 -9.81 -7.63 12.38
C GLY A 90 -9.94 -6.32 13.19
N ASP A 91 -9.17 -5.30 12.86
CA ASP A 91 -9.24 -3.97 13.50
C ASP A 91 -9.76 -2.93 12.50
N LYS A 92 -10.96 -2.41 12.77
CA LYS A 92 -11.66 -1.46 11.90
C LYS A 92 -10.83 -0.19 11.57
N SER A 93 -9.91 0.19 12.44
CA SER A 93 -9.12 1.41 12.28
C SER A 93 -7.91 1.28 11.35
N LYS A 94 -7.44 0.05 11.11
CA LYS A 94 -6.26 -0.20 10.28
C LYS A 94 -6.56 0.01 8.81
N LYS A 95 -5.59 0.57 8.11
CA LYS A 95 -5.77 0.94 6.70
C LYS A 95 -4.45 0.99 5.94
N LEU A 96 -4.52 0.71 4.65
CA LEU A 96 -3.48 1.02 3.68
C LEU A 96 -3.93 2.23 2.86
N VAL A 97 -3.17 3.29 2.95
CA VAL A 97 -3.38 4.55 2.22
C VAL A 97 -2.27 4.73 1.21
N ILE A 98 -2.61 4.88 -0.06
CA ILE A 98 -1.66 5.16 -1.13
C ILE A 98 -2.11 6.41 -1.87
N THR A 99 -1.21 7.39 -1.97
CA THR A 99 -1.52 8.66 -2.62
C THR A 99 -0.50 9.02 -3.70
N ASN A 100 -0.93 9.75 -4.74
CA ASN A 100 -0.06 10.34 -5.76
C ASN A 100 0.95 9.34 -6.37
N SER A 101 0.53 8.12 -6.61
CA SER A 101 1.38 7.00 -6.98
C SER A 101 0.97 6.40 -8.33
N SER A 102 1.83 5.58 -8.91
CA SER A 102 1.55 4.90 -10.17
C SER A 102 1.69 3.38 -10.04
N PHE A 103 0.82 2.69 -10.75
CA PHE A 103 0.77 1.24 -10.83
C PHE A 103 0.88 0.80 -12.28
N ASP A 104 1.83 -0.06 -12.56
CA ASP A 104 2.09 -0.57 -13.89
C ASP A 104 2.55 -2.04 -13.80
N ALA A 105 2.29 -2.80 -14.86
CA ALA A 105 2.66 -4.20 -14.94
C ALA A 105 3.13 -4.59 -16.35
N GLN A 106 3.89 -5.67 -16.48
CA GLN A 106 4.31 -6.21 -17.77
C GLN A 106 3.19 -7.04 -18.40
N SER A 107 2.34 -7.65 -17.59
CA SER A 107 1.20 -8.46 -18.00
C SER A 107 -0.05 -8.12 -17.17
N PRO A 108 -1.25 -8.56 -17.59
CA PRO A 108 -2.48 -8.28 -16.88
C PRO A 108 -2.43 -8.73 -15.41
N THR A 109 -2.54 -7.77 -14.50
CA THR A 109 -2.34 -7.98 -13.06
C THR A 109 -3.43 -7.26 -12.26
N ILE A 110 -3.91 -7.84 -11.17
CA ILE A 110 -4.86 -7.16 -10.27
C ILE A 110 -4.15 -6.07 -9.46
N LEU A 111 -4.85 -4.96 -9.20
CA LEU A 111 -4.33 -3.88 -8.38
C LEU A 111 -3.92 -4.36 -6.99
N GLY A 112 -4.81 -5.11 -6.34
CA GLY A 112 -4.54 -5.54 -4.99
C GLY A 112 -5.50 -6.58 -4.46
N ARG A 113 -5.18 -7.05 -3.25
CA ARG A 113 -5.99 -8.02 -2.53
C ARG A 113 -5.97 -7.75 -1.03
N TRP A 114 -7.04 -8.10 -0.35
CA TRP A 114 -7.20 -7.86 1.07
C TRP A 114 -7.28 -9.15 1.88
N HIS A 115 -6.98 -9.04 3.17
CA HIS A 115 -7.03 -10.10 4.15
C HIS A 115 -7.41 -9.54 5.53
N HIS A 116 -8.11 -10.31 6.37
CA HIS A 116 -8.49 -9.90 7.72
C HIS A 116 -9.12 -8.50 7.79
N ASP A 117 -10.17 -8.30 6.98
CA ASP A 117 -11.02 -7.11 7.06
C ASP A 117 -10.26 -5.79 6.83
N SER A 118 -9.49 -5.77 5.79
CA SER A 118 -8.66 -4.63 5.37
C SER A 118 -9.47 -3.40 4.98
N GLN A 119 -8.78 -2.25 4.95
CA GLN A 119 -9.31 -0.99 4.44
C GLN A 119 -8.27 -0.32 3.54
N PHE A 120 -8.70 0.15 2.37
CA PHE A 120 -7.85 0.82 1.39
C PHE A 120 -8.34 2.22 1.08
N PHE A 121 -7.40 3.15 0.95
CA PHE A 121 -7.61 4.50 0.40
C PHE A 121 -6.60 4.72 -0.71
N ILE A 122 -7.06 4.80 -1.95
CA ILE A 122 -6.24 4.99 -3.14
C ILE A 122 -6.61 6.36 -3.71
N ILE A 123 -5.70 7.33 -3.60
CA ILE A 123 -5.99 8.74 -3.84
C ILE A 123 -5.02 9.32 -4.89
N ASN A 124 -5.56 9.94 -5.93
CA ASN A 124 -4.78 10.58 -7.01
C ASN A 124 -3.74 9.65 -7.63
N CYS A 125 -4.11 8.41 -7.90
CA CYS A 125 -3.21 7.40 -8.45
C CYS A 125 -3.48 7.16 -9.93
N GLN A 126 -2.41 6.78 -10.66
CA GLN A 126 -2.45 6.42 -12.07
C GLN A 126 -2.22 4.93 -12.24
N MET A 127 -2.98 4.30 -13.11
CA MET A 127 -2.88 2.87 -13.40
C MET A 127 -2.72 2.68 -14.91
N SER A 128 -1.79 1.81 -15.32
CA SER A 128 -1.68 1.40 -16.72
C SER A 128 -2.86 0.51 -17.12
N GLU A 129 -3.02 0.28 -18.41
CA GLU A 129 -4.01 -0.66 -18.94
C GLU A 129 -3.76 -2.12 -18.52
N GLN A 130 -2.53 -2.44 -18.10
CA GLN A 130 -2.16 -3.76 -17.61
C GLN A 130 -2.75 -4.06 -16.21
N ILE A 131 -3.17 -3.04 -15.48
CA ILE A 131 -3.94 -3.27 -14.26
C ILE A 131 -5.35 -3.70 -14.68
N LEU A 132 -5.75 -4.90 -14.30
CA LEU A 132 -7.04 -5.48 -14.67
C LEU A 132 -8.21 -4.57 -14.27
N ASP A 133 -9.25 -4.56 -15.10
CA ASP A 133 -10.46 -3.77 -14.85
C ASP A 133 -11.34 -4.45 -13.79
N CYS A 134 -10.81 -4.53 -12.56
CA CYS A 134 -11.51 -5.11 -11.42
C CYS A 134 -11.07 -4.47 -10.10
N ASN A 135 -11.96 -4.44 -9.12
CA ASN A 135 -11.70 -3.93 -7.79
C ASN A 135 -10.70 -4.80 -7.02
N ILE A 136 -10.13 -4.24 -5.95
CA ILE A 136 -9.33 -4.99 -4.97
C ILE A 136 -10.18 -6.12 -4.39
N GLY A 137 -9.68 -7.34 -4.48
CA GLY A 137 -10.38 -8.56 -4.12
C GLY A 137 -9.86 -9.25 -2.86
N TYR A 138 -10.52 -10.35 -2.47
CA TYR A 138 -10.08 -11.18 -1.36
C TYR A 138 -8.84 -12.02 -1.73
N ALA A 139 -7.92 -12.17 -0.79
CA ALA A 139 -6.63 -12.83 -1.05
C ALA A 139 -6.75 -14.34 -1.34
N TYR A 140 -7.77 -14.99 -0.83
CA TYR A 140 -7.99 -16.43 -0.97
C TYR A 140 -9.34 -16.69 -1.65
N SER A 141 -9.30 -17.24 -2.87
CA SER A 141 -10.49 -17.42 -3.72
C SER A 141 -11.52 -18.43 -3.17
N ASP A 142 -11.10 -19.38 -2.32
CA ASP A 142 -11.89 -20.57 -2.07
C ASP A 142 -12.47 -20.72 -0.66
N LYS A 143 -12.09 -19.82 0.27
CA LYS A 143 -12.56 -19.89 1.66
C LYS A 143 -12.71 -18.49 2.22
N VAL A 144 -13.93 -18.12 2.57
CA VAL A 144 -14.16 -16.99 3.45
C VAL A 144 -13.72 -17.41 4.86
N LEU A 145 -12.41 -17.40 5.09
CA LEU A 145 -11.83 -17.76 6.38
C LEU A 145 -11.89 -16.61 7.37
N ASP A 146 -11.98 -15.38 6.85
CA ASP A 146 -11.98 -14.18 7.65
C ASP A 146 -13.31 -13.46 7.50
N PRO A 147 -14.01 -13.22 8.60
CA PRO A 147 -15.21 -12.40 8.55
C PRO A 147 -14.85 -10.98 8.05
N CYS A 148 -15.74 -10.41 7.28
CA CYS A 148 -15.67 -9.01 6.84
C CYS A 148 -16.85 -8.24 7.46
N PRO A 149 -16.91 -8.08 8.80
CA PRO A 149 -18.08 -7.58 9.52
C PRO A 149 -18.40 -6.12 9.16
N TRP A 150 -17.46 -5.39 8.58
CA TRP A 150 -17.65 -3.99 8.16
C TRP A 150 -17.76 -3.85 6.63
N GLY A 151 -17.92 -4.95 5.89
CA GLY A 151 -18.03 -4.96 4.43
C GLY A 151 -16.73 -4.63 3.71
N GLN A 152 -16.81 -4.54 2.39
CA GLN A 152 -15.67 -4.13 1.58
C GLN A 152 -15.40 -2.63 1.76
N ARG A 153 -14.20 -2.29 2.18
CA ARG A 153 -13.78 -0.94 2.49
C ARG A 153 -12.63 -0.51 1.57
N VAL A 154 -12.97 -0.29 0.31
CA VAL A 154 -12.02 0.16 -0.72
C VAL A 154 -12.50 1.48 -1.27
N TYR A 155 -11.73 2.53 -1.06
CA TYR A 155 -12.10 3.91 -1.38
C TYR A 155 -11.12 4.53 -2.36
N TYR A 156 -11.68 5.14 -3.40
CA TYR A 156 -10.95 5.79 -4.48
C TYR A 156 -11.30 7.27 -4.57
N TYR A 157 -10.33 8.10 -4.94
CA TYR A 157 -10.56 9.49 -5.29
C TYR A 157 -9.47 10.00 -6.26
N GLY A 158 -9.91 10.63 -7.36
CA GLY A 158 -9.00 11.22 -8.35
C GLY A 158 -8.10 10.20 -9.08
N CYS A 159 -8.45 8.93 -9.04
CA CYS A 159 -7.69 7.87 -9.70
C CYS A 159 -8.06 7.75 -11.18
N ARG A 160 -7.13 7.27 -12.00
CA ARG A 160 -7.34 7.03 -13.42
C ARG A 160 -6.67 5.74 -13.85
N ARG A 161 -7.32 4.99 -14.73
CA ARG A 161 -6.77 3.82 -15.42
C ARG A 161 -6.73 4.09 -16.92
N GLN A 162 -5.61 3.78 -17.56
CA GLN A 162 -5.51 3.77 -19.02
C GLN A 162 -6.45 2.69 -19.58
N GLY A 163 -7.15 3.00 -20.66
CA GLY A 163 -8.17 2.11 -21.22
C GLY A 163 -9.55 2.17 -20.52
N GLY A 164 -9.72 3.05 -19.52
CA GLY A 164 -10.98 3.20 -18.78
C GLY A 164 -11.18 2.13 -17.70
N HIS A 165 -12.37 2.10 -17.10
CA HIS A 165 -12.77 1.14 -16.06
C HIS A 165 -14.29 0.95 -16.04
N SER A 166 -14.76 -0.16 -15.50
CA SER A 166 -16.17 -0.55 -15.40
C SER A 166 -16.88 0.01 -14.14
N GLY A 167 -16.46 1.17 -13.65
CA GLY A 167 -17.08 1.88 -12.52
C GLY A 167 -16.48 1.58 -11.15
N TRP A 168 -15.66 0.54 -10.99
CA TRP A 168 -15.06 0.20 -9.70
C TRP A 168 -14.08 1.26 -9.16
N LEU A 169 -13.52 2.07 -10.06
CA LEU A 169 -12.54 3.12 -9.75
C LEU A 169 -13.18 4.51 -9.58
N ASP A 170 -14.50 4.61 -9.65
CA ASP A 170 -15.23 5.85 -9.45
C ASP A 170 -14.95 6.43 -8.05
N ASN A 171 -14.99 7.76 -7.98
CA ASN A 171 -14.83 8.46 -6.70
C ASN A 171 -15.90 8.03 -5.71
N ASN A 172 -15.49 7.35 -4.63
CA ASN A 172 -16.37 6.87 -3.57
C ASN A 172 -15.87 7.22 -2.15
N LEU A 173 -14.91 8.14 -2.04
CA LEU A 173 -14.30 8.51 -0.76
C LEU A 173 -15.35 8.98 0.28
N GLN A 174 -16.43 9.62 -0.17
CA GLN A 174 -17.54 10.07 0.67
C GLN A 174 -18.30 8.92 1.36
N GLN A 175 -18.12 7.69 0.90
CA GLN A 175 -18.71 6.49 1.53
C GLN A 175 -17.87 5.98 2.71
N ALA A 176 -16.64 6.48 2.86
CA ALA A 176 -15.76 6.08 3.95
C ALA A 176 -16.20 6.75 5.27
N GLU A 177 -16.50 5.93 6.26
CA GLU A 177 -16.88 6.41 7.59
C GLU A 177 -15.75 7.26 8.20
N SER A 178 -16.05 8.48 8.59
CA SER A 178 -15.11 9.40 9.24
C SER A 178 -13.86 9.77 8.43
N ALA A 179 -13.88 9.58 7.10
CA ALA A 179 -12.78 10.07 6.27
C ALA A 179 -12.91 11.59 6.08
N PRO A 180 -11.80 12.33 6.12
CA PRO A 180 -11.80 13.74 5.74
C PRO A 180 -11.93 13.88 4.21
N ALA A 181 -12.07 15.11 3.74
CA ALA A 181 -11.91 15.40 2.32
C ALA A 181 -10.50 14.93 1.83
N PHE A 182 -10.33 14.68 0.53
CA PHE A 182 -9.14 14.03 -0.02
C PHE A 182 -7.80 14.69 0.40
N TYR A 183 -7.79 16.02 0.57
CA TYR A 183 -6.60 16.77 1.02
C TYR A 183 -6.26 16.55 2.50
N GLY A 184 -7.21 16.02 3.28
CA GLY A 184 -6.99 15.61 4.69
C GLY A 184 -6.52 14.17 4.84
N ILE A 185 -6.44 13.39 3.76
CA ILE A 185 -5.90 12.03 3.75
C ILE A 185 -4.37 12.11 3.80
N THR A 186 -3.84 12.24 4.99
CA THR A 186 -2.41 12.42 5.29
C THR A 186 -1.83 11.25 6.07
N ALA A 187 -0.50 11.21 6.21
CA ALA A 187 0.15 10.24 7.10
C ALA A 187 -0.35 10.39 8.55
N GLN A 188 -0.45 11.61 9.05
CA GLN A 188 -0.93 11.87 10.40
C GLN A 188 -2.36 11.37 10.61
N TRP A 189 -3.26 11.61 9.67
CA TRP A 189 -4.61 11.06 9.72
C TRP A 189 -4.59 9.52 9.67
N THR A 190 -3.79 8.94 8.78
CA THR A 190 -3.66 7.48 8.63
C THR A 190 -3.28 6.82 9.94
N PHE A 191 -2.37 7.42 10.69
CA PHE A 191 -1.90 6.91 11.97
C PHE A 191 -2.72 7.40 13.18
N GLY A 192 -3.87 8.03 12.95
CA GLY A 192 -4.77 8.51 14.00
C GLY A 192 -4.11 9.50 14.96
N GLY A 193 -3.20 10.33 14.46
CA GLY A 193 -2.44 11.30 15.24
C GLY A 193 -1.35 10.71 16.17
N LYS A 194 -1.21 9.37 16.22
CA LYS A 194 -0.27 8.68 17.12
C LYS A 194 1.20 8.78 16.67
N TRP A 195 1.44 9.13 15.42
CA TRP A 195 2.76 9.23 14.85
C TRP A 195 2.77 10.21 13.67
N ASP A 196 3.78 11.08 13.63
CA ASP A 196 4.06 12.01 12.54
C ASP A 196 5.44 11.68 11.95
N PRO A 197 5.51 10.79 10.94
CA PRO A 197 6.77 10.43 10.28
C PRO A 197 7.38 11.59 9.49
N GLU A 198 6.57 12.45 8.90
CA GLU A 198 7.05 13.57 8.10
C GLU A 198 7.78 14.61 8.96
N ARG A 199 7.27 14.86 10.16
CA ARG A 199 7.99 15.65 11.16
C ARG A 199 9.31 15.00 11.55
N ARG A 200 9.33 13.68 11.80
CA ARG A 200 10.57 12.95 12.12
C ARG A 200 11.62 13.04 11.02
N ILE A 201 11.19 12.98 9.77
CA ILE A 201 12.07 13.12 8.62
C ILE A 201 12.65 14.55 8.59
N ARG A 202 11.84 15.59 8.76
CA ARG A 202 12.30 16.98 8.82
C ARG A 202 13.30 17.20 9.94
N ASP A 203 13.01 16.69 11.14
CA ASP A 203 13.89 16.82 12.30
C ASP A 203 15.26 16.17 12.03
N LEU A 204 15.29 14.98 11.40
CA LEU A 204 16.53 14.31 11.00
C LEU A 204 17.34 15.11 9.98
N TRP A 205 16.69 15.66 8.97
CA TRP A 205 17.37 16.49 7.96
C TRP A 205 17.98 17.74 8.57
N ASN A 206 17.30 18.38 9.48
CA ASN A 206 17.81 19.55 10.20
C ASN A 206 19.08 19.22 11.02
N VAL A 207 19.16 18.02 11.59
CA VAL A 207 20.35 17.57 12.33
C VAL A 207 21.52 17.22 11.40
N LEU A 208 21.23 16.68 10.22
CA LEU A 208 22.28 16.26 9.24
C LEU A 208 22.81 17.42 8.39
N ALA A 209 22.15 18.56 8.41
CA ALA A 209 22.54 19.77 7.69
C ALA A 209 23.58 20.63 8.42
N TYR A 210 23.98 20.24 9.63
CA TYR A 210 25.04 20.85 10.46
C TYR A 210 26.21 19.86 10.60
#